data_76f773d96ff2b8134fff90840d1f5f44
#
_entry.id   76f773d96ff2b8134fff90840d1f5f44
#
_cell.length_a   1.000
_cell.length_b   1.000
_cell.length_c   1.000
_cell.angle_alpha   90.00
_cell.angle_beta   90.00
_cell.angle_gamma   90.00
#
_symmetry.space_group_name_H-M   'P 1'
#
loop_
_entity.id
_entity.type
_entity.pdbx_description
1 polymer ?
#
loop_
_entity_poly.entity_id
_entity_poly.type
_entity_poly.pdbx_seq_one_letter_code
_entity_poly.pdbx_strand_id
1 'polypeptide(L)'
;MAIILEHRSDLTLEACRRVAWGGEAVTLGPQARDSIAKARRDFLALIDREDITIYGVNTGYGHQAKRRLIPDERMAQAKAPTHHRAASWGDPLPERVLRAIVFARLANVIEGHAALSPHVAEAVAAMLEQGPLPSVPARGQGGAGEILSLSYLFLPLTQRVELAEKDMLSLINGSPAAAALVADAALAARERLDLVADVFALAAEAFNAPLGHFAPELESLWNNPNDAWALEALRIRIGTGHGGARRPYQAPVSIRIMPRIMGEAHRAMYAADTIARQSLAAVSDNPVVFPAGERIGQDEVVSTGGYHNAQAPAAMDALTAAVTNLAVIASRVAAKLQDGPVSLLPPFLGYPEGRDYLGCLAMAMVGYEEEMRMLAQPTLLPGSESGGFAQDDVASPVFLAWSKQEKASELLELALASLAPIALRAFEVTGRPVPEALRSLAAETRQHFPDDGEVSALGPRCAALAAHFRANIYKA
;
A
#
# COMPACT_ATOMS: atom_id res chain seq x y z
N MET A 1 -10.75 -14.20 15.96
CA MET A 1 -11.65 -15.20 15.30
C MET A 1 -11.25 -15.27 13.83
N ALA A 2 -11.33 -16.46 13.19
CA ALA A 2 -11.02 -16.54 11.75
C ALA A 2 -12.08 -15.84 10.89
N ILE A 3 -11.64 -15.20 9.81
CA ILE A 3 -12.53 -14.67 8.77
C ILE A 3 -13.04 -15.82 7.91
N ILE A 4 -14.34 -15.95 7.76
CA ILE A 4 -14.96 -16.98 6.91
C ILE A 4 -15.22 -16.33 5.54
N LEU A 5 -14.75 -16.96 4.48
CA LEU A 5 -14.94 -16.53 3.09
C LEU A 5 -15.89 -17.46 2.36
N GLU A 6 -17.00 -16.92 1.86
CA GLU A 6 -18.01 -17.63 1.06
C GLU A 6 -18.00 -17.13 -0.40
N HIS A 7 -17.77 -15.84 -0.60
CA HIS A 7 -17.81 -15.16 -1.88
C HIS A 7 -16.62 -14.23 -2.08
N ARG A 8 -16.31 -13.86 -3.33
CA ARG A 8 -15.28 -12.84 -3.63
C ARG A 8 -15.59 -11.48 -3.00
N SER A 9 -16.86 -11.16 -2.80
CA SER A 9 -17.29 -9.94 -2.10
C SER A 9 -16.83 -9.87 -0.64
N ASP A 10 -16.45 -10.98 -0.03
CA ASP A 10 -15.92 -11.03 1.34
C ASP A 10 -14.45 -10.58 1.42
N LEU A 11 -13.75 -10.55 0.27
CA LEU A 11 -12.39 -10.01 0.18
C LEU A 11 -12.40 -8.48 0.17
N THR A 12 -12.90 -7.91 1.24
CA THR A 12 -12.95 -6.45 1.42
C THR A 12 -11.60 -5.90 1.85
N LEU A 13 -11.40 -4.58 1.68
CA LEU A 13 -10.19 -3.92 2.14
C LEU A 13 -10.03 -4.00 3.67
N GLU A 14 -11.13 -3.95 4.43
CA GLU A 14 -11.09 -4.14 5.89
C GLU A 14 -10.73 -5.58 6.28
N ALA A 15 -11.27 -6.58 5.60
CA ALA A 15 -10.86 -7.97 5.80
C ALA A 15 -9.38 -8.15 5.48
N CYS A 16 -8.89 -7.53 4.40
CA CYS A 16 -7.46 -7.53 4.06
C CYS A 16 -6.61 -6.90 5.19
N ARG A 17 -7.02 -5.78 5.76
CA ARG A 17 -6.36 -5.15 6.93
C ARG A 17 -6.25 -6.10 8.10
N ARG A 18 -7.35 -6.71 8.50
CA ARG A 18 -7.40 -7.66 9.62
C ARG A 18 -6.49 -8.88 9.40
N VAL A 19 -6.47 -9.43 8.18
CA VAL A 19 -5.59 -10.56 7.82
C VAL A 19 -4.13 -10.14 7.73
N ALA A 20 -3.87 -9.06 7.03
CA ALA A 20 -2.51 -8.64 6.68
C ALA A 20 -1.77 -7.97 7.86
N TRP A 21 -2.43 -7.05 8.54
CA TRP A 21 -1.84 -6.29 9.66
C TRP A 21 -2.17 -6.92 11.02
N GLY A 22 -3.40 -7.41 11.18
CA GLY A 22 -3.88 -8.01 12.42
C GLY A 22 -3.53 -9.49 12.60
N GLY A 23 -3.01 -10.14 11.56
CA GLY A 23 -2.64 -11.55 11.64
C GLY A 23 -3.82 -12.52 11.77
N GLU A 24 -5.06 -12.06 11.47
CA GLU A 24 -6.23 -12.94 11.56
C GLU A 24 -6.14 -14.10 10.55
N ALA A 25 -6.60 -15.26 10.98
CA ALA A 25 -6.70 -16.45 10.15
C ALA A 25 -7.92 -16.36 9.20
N VAL A 26 -7.87 -17.15 8.14
CA VAL A 26 -8.93 -17.23 7.12
C VAL A 26 -9.36 -18.69 6.96
N THR A 27 -10.66 -18.92 6.82
CA THR A 27 -11.23 -20.24 6.50
C THR A 27 -12.20 -20.13 5.33
N LEU A 28 -12.22 -21.17 4.48
CA LEU A 28 -13.21 -21.28 3.43
C LEU A 28 -14.54 -21.75 4.03
N GLY A 29 -15.62 -21.07 3.74
CA GLY A 29 -16.95 -21.45 4.18
C GLY A 29 -17.56 -22.60 3.34
N PRO A 30 -18.68 -23.18 3.76
CA PRO A 30 -19.30 -24.30 3.06
C PRO A 30 -19.63 -24.02 1.59
N GLN A 31 -20.16 -22.85 1.28
CA GLN A 31 -20.52 -22.48 -0.10
C GLN A 31 -19.28 -22.36 -0.99
N ALA A 32 -18.21 -21.76 -0.49
CA ALA A 32 -16.93 -21.67 -1.22
C ALA A 32 -16.37 -23.07 -1.50
N ARG A 33 -16.37 -23.97 -0.51
CA ARG A 33 -15.95 -25.36 -0.68
C ARG A 33 -16.73 -26.10 -1.74
N ASP A 34 -18.05 -25.96 -1.73
CA ASP A 34 -18.94 -26.58 -2.72
C ASP A 34 -18.66 -26.05 -4.13
N SER A 35 -18.49 -24.72 -4.27
CA SER A 35 -18.15 -24.07 -5.55
C SER A 35 -16.80 -24.55 -6.10
N ILE A 36 -15.78 -24.60 -5.27
CA ILE A 36 -14.44 -25.10 -5.62
C ILE A 36 -14.52 -26.57 -6.08
N ALA A 37 -15.19 -27.44 -5.29
CA ALA A 37 -15.31 -28.84 -5.60
C ALA A 37 -16.11 -29.09 -6.90
N LYS A 38 -17.16 -28.32 -7.12
CA LYS A 38 -17.96 -28.38 -8.37
C LYS A 38 -17.13 -27.95 -9.56
N ALA A 39 -16.51 -26.78 -9.51
CA ALA A 39 -15.70 -26.23 -10.60
C ALA A 39 -14.53 -27.17 -10.95
N ARG A 40 -13.91 -27.80 -9.95
CA ARG A 40 -12.86 -28.80 -10.18
C ARG A 40 -13.36 -30.02 -10.93
N ARG A 41 -14.52 -30.57 -10.57
CA ARG A 41 -15.10 -31.71 -11.28
C ARG A 41 -15.46 -31.36 -12.73
N ASP A 42 -16.08 -30.19 -12.94
CA ASP A 42 -16.45 -29.71 -14.28
C ASP A 42 -15.19 -29.53 -15.14
N PHE A 43 -14.15 -28.93 -14.60
CA PHE A 43 -12.87 -28.73 -15.27
C PHE A 43 -12.18 -30.04 -15.67
N LEU A 44 -12.16 -31.05 -14.79
CA LEU A 44 -11.56 -32.36 -15.10
C LEU A 44 -12.31 -33.06 -16.25
N ALA A 45 -13.63 -32.88 -16.35
CA ALA A 45 -14.40 -33.39 -17.49
C ALA A 45 -14.06 -32.68 -18.80
N LEU A 46 -13.61 -31.41 -18.75
CA LEU A 46 -13.24 -30.63 -19.93
C LEU A 46 -11.86 -31.00 -20.49
N ILE A 47 -10.87 -31.24 -19.63
CA ILE A 47 -9.48 -31.43 -20.07
C ILE A 47 -9.26 -32.69 -20.91
N ASP A 48 -10.15 -33.66 -20.80
CA ASP A 48 -10.11 -34.91 -21.57
C ASP A 48 -10.78 -34.81 -22.95
N ARG A 49 -11.48 -33.72 -23.24
CA ARG A 49 -12.08 -33.45 -24.53
C ARG A 49 -11.01 -33.17 -25.57
N GLU A 50 -11.10 -33.81 -26.75
CA GLU A 50 -10.12 -33.62 -27.84
C GLU A 50 -10.25 -32.29 -28.56
N ASP A 51 -11.45 -31.72 -28.58
CA ASP A 51 -11.79 -30.47 -29.27
C ASP A 51 -11.38 -29.20 -28.48
N ILE A 52 -10.95 -29.33 -27.21
CA ILE A 52 -10.57 -28.20 -26.35
C ILE A 52 -9.06 -28.10 -26.19
N THR A 53 -8.54 -26.89 -26.36
CA THR A 53 -7.13 -26.53 -26.09
C THR A 53 -7.08 -25.57 -24.91
N ILE A 54 -6.43 -25.99 -23.82
CA ILE A 54 -6.28 -25.21 -22.60
C ILE A 54 -4.79 -24.96 -22.37
N TYR A 55 -4.38 -23.69 -22.51
CA TYR A 55 -3.00 -23.26 -22.32
C TYR A 55 -2.44 -23.71 -20.95
N GLY A 56 -1.26 -24.31 -20.99
CA GLY A 56 -0.56 -24.72 -19.77
C GLY A 56 -1.21 -25.86 -19.01
N VAL A 57 -2.26 -26.49 -19.55
CA VAL A 57 -2.94 -27.66 -18.98
C VAL A 57 -2.84 -28.86 -19.92
N ASN A 58 -3.55 -28.84 -21.05
CA ASN A 58 -3.39 -29.86 -22.06
C ASN A 58 -2.47 -29.45 -23.22
N THR A 59 -1.83 -28.27 -23.07
CA THR A 59 -0.67 -27.85 -23.87
C THR A 59 0.51 -27.50 -22.96
N GLY A 60 1.70 -27.36 -23.52
CA GLY A 60 2.87 -26.81 -22.83
C GLY A 60 2.74 -25.31 -22.54
N TYR A 61 3.74 -24.76 -21.86
CA TYR A 61 3.87 -23.33 -21.54
C TYR A 61 4.74 -22.61 -22.58
N GLY A 62 4.53 -21.30 -22.74
CA GLY A 62 5.35 -20.42 -23.54
C GLY A 62 5.54 -20.96 -24.95
N HIS A 63 6.77 -21.23 -25.37
CA HIS A 63 7.08 -21.75 -26.72
C HIS A 63 6.45 -23.11 -27.02
N GLN A 64 6.08 -23.89 -26.03
CA GLN A 64 5.38 -25.17 -26.17
C GLN A 64 3.86 -25.04 -26.15
N ALA A 65 3.31 -23.85 -26.12
CA ALA A 65 1.86 -23.61 -26.05
C ALA A 65 1.06 -24.26 -27.18
N LYS A 66 1.69 -24.51 -28.34
CA LYS A 66 1.08 -25.22 -29.49
C LYS A 66 1.17 -26.76 -29.40
N ARG A 67 2.00 -27.29 -28.49
CA ARG A 67 2.20 -28.74 -28.33
C ARG A 67 1.14 -29.29 -27.39
N ARG A 68 0.26 -30.16 -27.90
CA ARG A 68 -0.67 -30.92 -27.08
C ARG A 68 0.04 -31.97 -26.23
N LEU A 69 -0.33 -32.07 -24.97
CA LEU A 69 0.24 -33.04 -24.01
C LEU A 69 -0.68 -34.27 -23.88
N ILE A 70 -0.08 -35.44 -23.84
CA ILE A 70 -0.80 -36.66 -23.46
C ILE A 70 -1.00 -36.69 -21.92
N PRO A 71 -1.91 -37.53 -21.35
CA PRO A 71 -2.23 -37.52 -19.93
C PRO A 71 -1.03 -37.62 -18.99
N ASP A 72 -0.08 -38.49 -19.26
CA ASP A 72 1.15 -38.64 -18.45
C ASP A 72 2.02 -37.39 -18.46
N GLU A 73 2.14 -36.72 -19.62
CA GLU A 73 2.88 -35.47 -19.74
C GLU A 73 2.16 -34.31 -19.02
N ARG A 74 0.82 -34.26 -19.05
CA ARG A 74 0.02 -33.28 -18.29
C ARG A 74 0.27 -33.41 -16.79
N MET A 75 0.24 -34.63 -16.27
CA MET A 75 0.48 -34.92 -14.85
C MET A 75 1.94 -34.61 -14.46
N ALA A 76 2.89 -34.94 -15.30
CA ALA A 76 4.30 -34.59 -15.09
C ALA A 76 4.50 -33.07 -15.07
N GLN A 77 3.85 -32.33 -15.98
CA GLN A 77 3.88 -30.86 -16.00
C GLN A 77 3.23 -30.25 -14.76
N ALA A 78 2.10 -30.79 -14.29
CA ALA A 78 1.39 -30.33 -13.10
C ALA A 78 2.22 -30.46 -11.82
N LYS A 79 3.05 -31.51 -11.74
CA LYS A 79 3.93 -31.80 -10.60
C LYS A 79 5.32 -31.16 -10.73
N ALA A 80 5.64 -30.50 -11.84
CA ALA A 80 6.97 -29.95 -12.08
C ALA A 80 7.29 -28.82 -11.08
N PRO A 81 8.47 -28.87 -10.40
CA PRO A 81 8.84 -27.86 -9.44
C PRO A 81 8.98 -26.45 -10.06
N THR A 82 8.59 -25.42 -9.32
CA THR A 82 8.67 -24.01 -9.78
C THR A 82 9.95 -23.30 -9.41
N HIS A 83 10.90 -23.95 -8.73
CA HIS A 83 12.10 -23.32 -8.19
C HIS A 83 12.91 -22.51 -9.21
N HIS A 84 12.92 -22.90 -10.48
CA HIS A 84 13.60 -22.20 -11.56
C HIS A 84 12.92 -20.86 -11.91
N ARG A 85 11.67 -20.64 -11.49
CA ARG A 85 10.94 -19.38 -11.65
C ARG A 85 11.12 -18.42 -10.47
N ALA A 86 11.63 -18.92 -9.34
CA ALA A 86 11.99 -18.11 -8.19
C ALA A 86 13.39 -17.51 -8.41
N ALA A 87 13.48 -16.48 -9.29
CA ALA A 87 14.74 -15.95 -9.81
C ALA A 87 15.01 -14.48 -9.43
N SER A 88 14.12 -13.83 -8.68
CA SER A 88 14.31 -12.46 -8.18
C SER A 88 15.19 -12.41 -6.92
N TRP A 89 15.58 -11.22 -6.48
CA TRP A 89 16.46 -11.04 -5.33
C TRP A 89 16.19 -9.70 -4.61
N GLY A 90 16.84 -9.48 -3.47
CA GLY A 90 16.79 -8.24 -2.68
C GLY A 90 16.17 -8.46 -1.32
N ASP A 91 15.91 -7.35 -0.61
CA ASP A 91 15.28 -7.39 0.69
C ASP A 91 13.90 -8.04 0.59
N PRO A 92 13.47 -8.77 1.63
CA PRO A 92 12.18 -9.42 1.61
C PRO A 92 11.04 -8.40 1.69
N LEU A 93 9.92 -8.73 1.06
CA LEU A 93 8.65 -8.03 1.31
C LEU A 93 8.25 -8.17 2.79
N PRO A 94 7.63 -7.15 3.39
CA PRO A 94 7.09 -7.26 4.74
C PRO A 94 6.05 -8.37 4.86
N GLU A 95 5.98 -9.02 6.02
CA GLU A 95 5.03 -10.11 6.31
C GLU A 95 3.58 -9.69 6.02
N ARG A 96 3.20 -8.45 6.36
CA ARG A 96 1.86 -7.91 6.07
C ARG A 96 1.51 -7.95 4.59
N VAL A 97 2.49 -7.69 3.71
CA VAL A 97 2.29 -7.74 2.25
C VAL A 97 2.15 -9.18 1.78
N LEU A 98 2.97 -10.09 2.30
CA LEU A 98 2.88 -11.51 1.97
C LEU A 98 1.52 -12.10 2.36
N ARG A 99 1.01 -11.77 3.54
CA ARG A 99 -0.32 -12.17 4.00
C ARG A 99 -1.43 -11.61 3.11
N ALA A 100 -1.30 -10.34 2.70
CA ALA A 100 -2.23 -9.72 1.75
C ALA A 100 -2.21 -10.43 0.38
N ILE A 101 -1.04 -10.86 -0.12
CA ILE A 101 -0.93 -11.62 -1.38
C ILE A 101 -1.65 -12.98 -1.29
N VAL A 102 -1.45 -13.72 -0.19
CA VAL A 102 -2.15 -15.00 0.03
C VAL A 102 -3.66 -14.76 0.12
N PHE A 103 -4.09 -13.74 0.85
CA PHE A 103 -5.50 -13.36 0.95
C PHE A 103 -6.09 -13.02 -0.42
N ALA A 104 -5.45 -12.15 -1.20
CA ALA A 104 -5.89 -11.77 -2.54
C ALA A 104 -5.92 -12.96 -3.52
N ARG A 105 -5.02 -13.95 -3.36
CA ARG A 105 -5.05 -15.19 -4.18
C ARG A 105 -6.39 -15.93 -4.07
N LEU A 106 -7.03 -15.89 -2.91
CA LEU A 106 -8.30 -16.60 -2.68
C LEU A 106 -9.44 -16.09 -3.56
N ALA A 107 -9.38 -14.86 -4.10
CA ALA A 107 -10.36 -14.35 -5.06
C ALA A 107 -10.48 -15.23 -6.32
N ASN A 108 -9.38 -15.80 -6.78
CA ASN A 108 -9.38 -16.69 -7.95
C ASN A 108 -9.96 -18.07 -7.63
N VAL A 109 -10.02 -18.42 -6.36
CA VAL A 109 -10.31 -19.78 -5.89
C VAL A 109 -11.77 -19.96 -5.45
N ILE A 110 -12.30 -19.02 -4.68
CA ILE A 110 -13.56 -19.15 -3.91
C ILE A 110 -14.76 -19.52 -4.79
N GLU A 111 -14.88 -18.93 -5.98
CA GLU A 111 -15.99 -19.19 -6.92
C GLU A 111 -15.61 -20.18 -8.03
N GLY A 112 -14.44 -20.82 -7.89
CA GLY A 112 -14.02 -21.93 -8.77
C GLY A 112 -13.33 -21.51 -10.06
N HIS A 113 -13.12 -20.22 -10.33
CA HIS A 113 -12.53 -19.74 -11.58
C HIS A 113 -11.08 -20.20 -11.83
N ALA A 114 -10.35 -20.55 -10.77
CA ALA A 114 -9.02 -21.16 -10.89
C ALA A 114 -9.04 -22.66 -11.15
N ALA A 115 -10.17 -23.32 -10.97
CA ALA A 115 -10.32 -24.78 -11.00
C ALA A 115 -9.30 -25.53 -10.13
N LEU A 116 -8.88 -24.91 -9.02
CA LEU A 116 -7.89 -25.44 -8.10
C LEU A 116 -8.43 -26.68 -7.38
N SER A 117 -7.58 -27.67 -7.11
CA SER A 117 -7.98 -28.84 -6.31
C SER A 117 -8.42 -28.40 -4.90
N PRO A 118 -9.52 -28.96 -4.35
CA PRO A 118 -10.07 -28.50 -3.06
C PRO A 118 -9.06 -28.55 -1.91
N HIS A 119 -8.25 -29.60 -1.81
CA HIS A 119 -7.22 -29.72 -0.78
C HIS A 119 -6.08 -28.69 -0.93
N VAL A 120 -5.78 -28.26 -2.16
CA VAL A 120 -4.80 -27.17 -2.42
C VAL A 120 -5.39 -25.82 -2.03
N ALA A 121 -6.69 -25.60 -2.30
CA ALA A 121 -7.40 -24.40 -1.88
C ALA A 121 -7.40 -24.24 -0.34
N GLU A 122 -7.70 -25.32 0.40
CA GLU A 122 -7.62 -25.34 1.87
C GLU A 122 -6.20 -25.07 2.35
N ALA A 123 -5.20 -25.66 1.69
CA ALA A 123 -3.79 -25.43 2.05
C ALA A 123 -3.34 -23.99 1.82
N VAL A 124 -3.86 -23.29 0.78
CA VAL A 124 -3.61 -21.85 0.59
C VAL A 124 -4.23 -21.04 1.73
N ALA A 125 -5.48 -21.29 2.10
CA ALA A 125 -6.13 -20.61 3.22
C ALA A 125 -5.37 -20.86 4.54
N ALA A 126 -4.93 -22.10 4.80
CA ALA A 126 -4.18 -22.49 5.98
C ALA A 126 -2.79 -21.80 6.09
N MET A 127 -2.22 -21.28 5.00
CA MET A 127 -0.99 -20.47 5.08
C MET A 127 -1.18 -19.21 5.95
N LEU A 128 -2.40 -18.71 6.08
CA LEU A 128 -2.73 -17.54 6.92
C LEU A 128 -2.92 -17.88 8.41
N GLU A 129 -3.03 -19.15 8.76
CA GLU A 129 -3.12 -19.64 10.15
C GLU A 129 -1.75 -19.99 10.75
N GLN A 130 -0.82 -20.39 9.90
CA GLN A 130 0.49 -20.93 10.30
C GLN A 130 1.54 -19.83 10.33
N GLY A 131 2.60 -19.97 11.11
CA GLY A 131 3.71 -19.03 11.31
C GLY A 131 4.20 -18.23 10.09
N PRO A 132 5.42 -17.74 10.10
CA PRO A 132 5.86 -16.79 9.07
C PRO A 132 5.78 -17.38 7.65
N LEU A 133 5.32 -16.54 6.71
CA LEU A 133 5.22 -16.91 5.30
C LEU A 133 6.60 -16.99 4.63
N PRO A 134 6.73 -17.73 3.51
CA PRO A 134 7.97 -17.78 2.75
C PRO A 134 8.44 -16.42 2.30
N SER A 135 9.73 -16.14 2.44
CA SER A 135 10.34 -14.88 2.04
C SER A 135 10.25 -14.65 0.52
N VAL A 136 9.78 -13.50 0.11
CA VAL A 136 9.69 -13.08 -1.30
C VAL A 136 10.53 -11.81 -1.48
N PRO A 137 11.54 -11.82 -2.37
CA PRO A 137 12.34 -10.63 -2.65
C PRO A 137 11.52 -9.50 -3.29
N ALA A 138 11.80 -8.25 -2.90
CA ALA A 138 11.07 -7.09 -3.43
C ALA A 138 11.57 -6.61 -4.81
N ARG A 139 12.74 -7.07 -5.28
CA ARG A 139 13.38 -6.59 -6.50
C ARG A 139 13.47 -7.66 -7.59
N GLY A 140 13.61 -7.22 -8.84
CA GLY A 140 13.72 -8.12 -9.98
C GLY A 140 12.42 -8.84 -10.31
N GLN A 141 11.29 -8.25 -10.00
CA GLN A 141 9.94 -8.81 -10.19
C GLN A 141 9.36 -8.48 -11.57
N GLY A 142 10.19 -8.51 -12.60
CA GLY A 142 9.77 -8.35 -13.99
C GLY A 142 9.06 -9.61 -14.51
N GLY A 143 8.22 -9.42 -15.52
CA GLY A 143 7.48 -10.51 -16.18
C GLY A 143 5.97 -10.35 -16.07
N ALA A 144 5.25 -11.09 -16.89
CA ALA A 144 3.79 -11.12 -16.89
C ALA A 144 3.26 -12.06 -15.79
N GLY A 145 2.09 -11.74 -15.22
CA GLY A 145 1.36 -12.62 -14.30
C GLY A 145 2.00 -12.88 -12.95
N GLU A 146 2.95 -12.03 -12.53
CA GLU A 146 3.59 -12.06 -11.20
C GLU A 146 4.28 -13.40 -10.85
N ILE A 147 4.68 -14.15 -11.88
CA ILE A 147 5.17 -15.54 -11.76
C ILE A 147 6.35 -15.66 -10.79
N LEU A 148 7.27 -14.68 -10.78
CA LEU A 148 8.48 -14.72 -9.96
C LEU A 148 8.14 -14.69 -8.47
N SER A 149 7.38 -13.68 -8.03
CA SER A 149 6.99 -13.49 -6.62
C SER A 149 6.12 -14.64 -6.13
N LEU A 150 5.12 -15.05 -6.92
CA LEU A 150 4.22 -16.13 -6.57
C LEU A 150 4.94 -17.49 -6.50
N SER A 151 5.98 -17.71 -7.33
CA SER A 151 6.81 -18.90 -7.25
C SER A 151 7.57 -18.97 -5.93
N TYR A 152 8.14 -17.86 -5.43
CA TYR A 152 8.75 -17.83 -4.09
C TYR A 152 7.72 -18.15 -3.00
N LEU A 153 6.56 -17.52 -3.05
CA LEU A 153 5.55 -17.60 -1.99
C LEU A 153 4.95 -19.01 -1.88
N PHE A 154 4.64 -19.64 -3.02
CA PHE A 154 3.94 -20.93 -3.05
C PHE A 154 4.85 -22.15 -3.21
N LEU A 155 6.15 -22.00 -3.49
CA LEU A 155 7.08 -23.12 -3.64
C LEU A 155 7.06 -24.10 -2.45
N PRO A 156 7.12 -23.65 -1.17
CA PRO A 156 7.07 -24.59 -0.05
C PRO A 156 5.73 -25.33 0.07
N LEU A 157 4.62 -24.70 -0.35
CA LEU A 157 3.31 -25.36 -0.39
C LEU A 157 3.31 -26.50 -1.40
N THR A 158 3.87 -26.28 -2.60
CA THR A 158 3.93 -27.29 -3.66
C THR A 158 4.76 -28.52 -3.31
N GLN A 159 5.61 -28.42 -2.28
CA GLN A 159 6.39 -29.55 -1.75
C GLN A 159 5.63 -30.36 -0.69
N ARG A 160 4.54 -29.84 -0.15
CA ARG A 160 3.78 -30.44 0.97
C ARG A 160 2.44 -31.01 0.54
N VAL A 161 1.89 -30.56 -0.60
CA VAL A 161 0.61 -31.01 -1.11
C VAL A 161 0.77 -31.69 -2.47
N GLU A 162 -0.06 -32.70 -2.74
CA GLU A 162 -0.08 -33.33 -4.06
C GLU A 162 -0.79 -32.41 -5.04
N LEU A 163 -0.12 -32.10 -6.16
CA LEU A 163 -0.65 -31.25 -7.22
C LEU A 163 -1.19 -32.07 -8.37
N ALA A 164 -2.26 -31.58 -8.97
CA ALA A 164 -2.87 -32.12 -10.17
C ALA A 164 -2.90 -31.04 -11.28
N GLU A 165 -3.47 -31.35 -12.44
CA GLU A 165 -3.54 -30.44 -13.59
C GLU A 165 -4.06 -29.06 -13.20
N LYS A 166 -3.43 -28.01 -13.69
CA LYS A 166 -3.69 -26.60 -13.43
C LYS A 166 -3.33 -26.09 -12.01
N ASP A 167 -3.19 -26.94 -10.99
CA ASP A 167 -2.93 -26.46 -9.61
C ASP A 167 -1.70 -25.56 -9.54
N MET A 168 -0.56 -26.02 -10.10
CA MET A 168 0.66 -25.22 -10.14
C MET A 168 0.45 -23.86 -10.85
N LEU A 169 -0.19 -23.87 -12.01
CA LEU A 169 -0.42 -22.66 -12.78
C LEU A 169 -1.31 -21.67 -12.02
N SER A 170 -2.37 -22.17 -11.36
CA SER A 170 -3.27 -21.35 -10.56
C SER A 170 -2.63 -20.79 -9.28
N LEU A 171 -1.54 -21.38 -8.79
CA LEU A 171 -0.79 -20.83 -7.66
C LEU A 171 0.14 -19.69 -8.08
N ILE A 172 0.75 -19.77 -9.27
CA ILE A 172 1.85 -18.87 -9.65
C ILE A 172 1.51 -17.85 -10.76
N ASN A 173 0.27 -17.80 -11.23
CA ASN A 173 -0.16 -16.86 -12.28
C ASN A 173 -1.31 -15.99 -11.79
N GLY A 174 -1.38 -14.74 -12.23
CA GLY A 174 -2.40 -13.76 -11.83
C GLY A 174 -1.81 -12.44 -11.38
N SER A 175 -2.62 -11.61 -10.70
CA SER A 175 -2.20 -10.33 -10.12
C SER A 175 -2.56 -10.15 -8.64
N PRO A 176 -2.46 -11.19 -7.78
CA PRO A 176 -2.73 -11.04 -6.36
C PRO A 176 -1.70 -10.15 -5.65
N ALA A 177 -0.44 -10.09 -6.14
CA ALA A 177 0.52 -9.17 -5.56
C ALA A 177 0.17 -7.71 -5.88
N ALA A 178 -0.28 -7.38 -7.10
CA ALA A 178 -0.76 -6.04 -7.40
C ALA A 178 -1.95 -5.63 -6.52
N ALA A 179 -2.90 -6.54 -6.29
CA ALA A 179 -4.04 -6.30 -5.40
C ALA A 179 -3.57 -6.04 -3.95
N ALA A 180 -2.64 -6.85 -3.45
CA ALA A 180 -2.09 -6.71 -2.11
C ALA A 180 -1.28 -5.43 -1.92
N LEU A 181 -0.41 -5.10 -2.88
CA LEU A 181 0.48 -3.93 -2.82
C LEU A 181 -0.31 -2.63 -2.84
N VAL A 182 -1.34 -2.52 -3.69
CA VAL A 182 -2.20 -1.33 -3.71
C VAL A 182 -3.11 -1.26 -2.48
N ALA A 183 -3.52 -2.40 -1.91
CA ALA A 183 -4.30 -2.45 -0.68
C ALA A 183 -3.46 -1.99 0.53
N ASP A 184 -2.23 -2.48 0.68
CA ASP A 184 -1.28 -2.05 1.71
C ASP A 184 -1.01 -0.54 1.61
N ALA A 185 -0.74 -0.04 0.40
CA ALA A 185 -0.51 1.39 0.15
C ALA A 185 -1.73 2.26 0.49
N ALA A 186 -2.94 1.83 0.11
CA ALA A 186 -4.18 2.57 0.38
C ALA A 186 -4.51 2.62 1.88
N LEU A 187 -4.39 1.49 2.57
CA LEU A 187 -4.59 1.40 4.03
C LEU A 187 -3.61 2.32 4.77
N ALA A 188 -2.32 2.21 4.45
CA ALA A 188 -1.30 3.04 5.09
C ALA A 188 -1.46 4.53 4.76
N ALA A 189 -1.94 4.89 3.56
CA ALA A 189 -2.20 6.28 3.19
C ALA A 189 -3.29 6.93 4.04
N ARG A 190 -4.32 6.19 4.48
CA ARG A 190 -5.36 6.71 5.39
C ARG A 190 -4.76 7.15 6.71
N GLU A 191 -4.02 6.27 7.37
CA GLU A 191 -3.40 6.53 8.68
C GLU A 191 -2.36 7.66 8.58
N ARG A 192 -1.59 7.72 7.46
CA ARG A 192 -0.63 8.80 7.21
C ARG A 192 -1.30 10.16 7.03
N LEU A 193 -2.47 10.21 6.39
CA LEU A 193 -3.21 11.46 6.24
C LEU A 193 -3.72 12.01 7.57
N ASP A 194 -4.11 11.13 8.50
CA ASP A 194 -4.46 11.56 9.86
C ASP A 194 -3.25 12.13 10.61
N LEU A 195 -2.09 11.47 10.53
CA LEU A 195 -0.83 12.00 11.08
C LEU A 195 -0.44 13.33 10.43
N VAL A 196 -0.58 13.49 9.11
CA VAL A 196 -0.34 14.77 8.42
C VAL A 196 -1.25 15.84 8.97
N ALA A 197 -2.53 15.56 9.14
CA ALA A 197 -3.49 16.51 9.67
C ALA A 197 -3.14 16.95 11.11
N ASP A 198 -2.67 16.02 11.94
CA ASP A 198 -2.21 16.31 13.30
C ASP A 198 -0.99 17.25 13.30
N VAL A 199 0.06 16.89 12.54
CA VAL A 199 1.30 17.67 12.50
C VAL A 199 1.10 19.03 11.81
N PHE A 200 0.28 19.10 10.76
CA PHE A 200 -0.02 20.36 10.08
C PHE A 200 -0.89 21.27 10.93
N ALA A 201 -1.87 20.75 11.66
CA ALA A 201 -2.65 21.51 12.61
C ALA A 201 -1.77 22.06 13.75
N LEU A 202 -0.87 21.23 14.30
CA LEU A 202 0.12 21.65 15.30
C LEU A 202 0.99 22.80 14.77
N ALA A 203 1.49 22.66 13.55
CA ALA A 203 2.35 23.67 12.94
C ALA A 203 1.60 24.98 12.59
N ALA A 204 0.34 24.89 12.11
CA ALA A 204 -0.48 26.07 11.84
C ALA A 204 -0.80 26.83 13.12
N GLU A 205 -1.09 26.14 14.22
CA GLU A 205 -1.34 26.73 15.53
C GLU A 205 -0.05 27.27 16.16
N ALA A 206 1.08 26.58 16.00
CA ALA A 206 2.41 27.04 16.39
C ALA A 206 2.76 28.37 15.72
N PHE A 207 2.43 28.51 14.43
CA PHE A 207 2.60 29.73 13.66
C PHE A 207 1.63 30.84 14.04
N ASN A 208 0.65 30.55 14.89
CA ASN A 208 -0.45 31.47 15.24
C ASN A 208 -1.24 31.97 14.00
N ALA A 209 -1.51 31.08 13.04
CA ALA A 209 -2.18 31.41 11.80
C ALA A 209 -3.61 31.91 12.03
N PRO A 210 -4.11 32.87 11.24
CA PRO A 210 -5.52 33.29 11.31
C PRO A 210 -6.46 32.11 11.04
N LEU A 211 -7.44 31.86 11.91
CA LEU A 211 -8.41 30.78 11.76
C LEU A 211 -9.26 30.90 10.50
N GLY A 212 -9.44 32.09 9.98
CA GLY A 212 -10.13 32.33 8.70
C GLY A 212 -9.48 31.64 7.49
N HIS A 213 -8.21 31.20 7.61
CA HIS A 213 -7.58 30.40 6.54
C HIS A 213 -8.21 29.00 6.41
N PHE A 214 -8.92 28.55 7.43
CA PHE A 214 -9.57 27.25 7.50
C PHE A 214 -11.09 27.36 7.72
N ALA A 215 -11.68 28.53 7.40
CA ALA A 215 -13.09 28.80 7.63
C ALA A 215 -14.02 27.81 6.89
N PRO A 216 -15.13 27.37 7.53
CA PRO A 216 -16.03 26.38 6.92
C PRO A 216 -16.71 26.89 5.63
N GLU A 217 -16.87 28.20 5.47
CA GLU A 217 -17.43 28.82 4.28
C GLU A 217 -16.60 28.54 3.03
N LEU A 218 -15.30 28.25 3.18
CA LEU A 218 -14.41 27.90 2.06
C LEU A 218 -14.78 26.56 1.41
N GLU A 219 -15.43 25.65 2.11
CA GLU A 219 -15.85 24.35 1.58
C GLU A 219 -16.79 24.51 0.38
N SER A 220 -17.81 25.35 0.53
CA SER A 220 -18.75 25.63 -0.56
C SER A 220 -18.12 26.46 -1.68
N LEU A 221 -17.24 27.40 -1.34
CA LEU A 221 -16.55 28.25 -2.32
C LEU A 221 -15.55 27.48 -3.17
N TRP A 222 -14.83 26.53 -2.58
CA TRP A 222 -13.85 25.69 -3.31
C TRP A 222 -14.50 24.55 -4.06
N ASN A 223 -15.72 24.17 -3.72
CA ASN A 223 -16.52 23.15 -4.39
C ASN A 223 -15.78 21.83 -4.66
N ASN A 224 -15.01 21.39 -3.66
CA ASN A 224 -14.22 20.17 -3.75
C ASN A 224 -14.33 19.38 -2.43
N PRO A 225 -14.91 18.16 -2.43
CA PRO A 225 -15.14 17.39 -1.23
C PRO A 225 -13.84 16.95 -0.52
N ASN A 226 -12.74 16.78 -1.26
CA ASN A 226 -11.47 16.41 -0.64
C ASN A 226 -10.84 17.61 0.09
N ASP A 227 -10.98 18.82 -0.46
CA ASP A 227 -10.54 20.03 0.23
C ASP A 227 -11.42 20.33 1.45
N ALA A 228 -12.72 20.05 1.37
CA ALA A 228 -13.65 20.17 2.49
C ALA A 228 -13.25 19.25 3.64
N TRP A 229 -12.93 17.98 3.35
CA TRP A 229 -12.35 17.07 4.32
C TRP A 229 -11.10 17.64 4.99
N ALA A 230 -10.17 18.18 4.21
CA ALA A 230 -8.92 18.72 4.73
C ALA A 230 -9.13 19.96 5.61
N LEU A 231 -10.05 20.85 5.22
CA LEU A 231 -10.46 22.00 6.04
C LEU A 231 -11.05 21.56 7.38
N GLU A 232 -11.97 20.60 7.34
CA GLU A 232 -12.60 20.04 8.54
C GLU A 232 -11.56 19.34 9.44
N ALA A 233 -10.68 18.50 8.87
CA ALA A 233 -9.64 17.81 9.59
C ALA A 233 -8.72 18.76 10.38
N LEU A 234 -8.33 19.90 9.77
CA LEU A 234 -7.54 20.92 10.44
C LEU A 234 -8.34 21.66 11.52
N ARG A 235 -9.60 22.02 11.23
CA ARG A 235 -10.46 22.73 12.21
C ARG A 235 -10.71 21.91 13.47
N ILE A 236 -11.03 20.63 13.33
CA ILE A 236 -11.28 19.73 14.47
C ILE A 236 -10.04 19.68 15.39
N ARG A 237 -8.84 19.63 14.82
CA ARG A 237 -7.58 19.53 15.55
C ARG A 237 -7.15 20.85 16.20
N ILE A 238 -7.32 21.96 15.50
CA ILE A 238 -7.03 23.30 16.03
C ILE A 238 -8.07 23.71 17.08
N GLY A 239 -9.34 23.33 16.88
CA GLY A 239 -10.46 23.72 17.74
C GLY A 239 -10.62 25.25 17.78
N THR A 240 -10.80 25.80 18.99
CA THR A 240 -10.83 27.26 19.21
C THR A 240 -9.42 27.88 19.27
N GLY A 241 -8.39 27.05 19.10
CA GLY A 241 -6.99 27.44 19.26
C GLY A 241 -6.64 27.77 20.71
N HIS A 242 -5.65 28.62 20.89
CA HIS A 242 -5.20 29.06 22.22
C HIS A 242 -6.01 30.22 22.83
N GLY A 243 -7.09 30.66 22.18
CA GLY A 243 -7.97 31.74 22.67
C GLY A 243 -7.36 33.15 22.70
N GLY A 244 -6.10 33.32 22.33
CA GLY A 244 -5.39 34.59 22.29
C GLY A 244 -5.48 35.31 20.93
N ALA A 245 -4.88 36.49 20.87
CA ALA A 245 -4.80 37.24 19.63
C ALA A 245 -4.01 36.49 18.56
N ARG A 246 -4.58 36.43 17.35
CA ARG A 246 -3.93 35.87 16.18
C ARG A 246 -3.01 36.90 15.54
N ARG A 247 -2.07 36.43 14.71
CA ARG A 247 -1.23 37.32 13.91
C ARG A 247 -2.12 38.27 13.06
N PRO A 248 -1.73 39.54 12.92
CA PRO A 248 -2.61 40.54 12.31
C PRO A 248 -2.72 40.50 10.77
N TYR A 249 -1.94 39.63 10.12
CA TYR A 249 -1.91 39.47 8.67
C TYR A 249 -1.83 38.02 8.26
N GLN A 250 -2.01 37.74 6.98
CA GLN A 250 -2.03 36.39 6.43
C GLN A 250 -0.74 35.59 6.74
N ALA A 251 -0.89 34.30 6.97
CA ALA A 251 0.23 33.37 7.06
C ALA A 251 0.89 33.14 5.68
N PRO A 252 2.13 32.62 5.62
CA PRO A 252 2.76 32.22 4.37
C PRO A 252 1.90 31.28 3.53
N VAL A 253 2.14 31.26 2.22
CA VAL A 253 1.40 30.42 1.27
C VAL A 253 1.43 28.95 1.69
N SER A 254 2.56 28.44 2.16
CA SER A 254 2.72 27.05 2.62
C SER A 254 1.70 26.64 3.70
N ILE A 255 1.29 27.59 4.58
CA ILE A 255 0.25 27.31 5.59
C ILE A 255 -1.15 27.46 4.97
N ARG A 256 -1.37 28.47 4.16
CA ARG A 256 -2.70 28.74 3.60
C ARG A 256 -3.18 27.69 2.60
N ILE A 257 -2.25 27.01 1.91
CA ILE A 257 -2.57 25.97 0.94
C ILE A 257 -2.55 24.57 1.53
N MET A 258 -2.26 24.39 2.83
CA MET A 258 -2.31 23.07 3.49
C MET A 258 -3.59 22.28 3.12
N PRO A 259 -4.80 22.87 3.22
CA PRO A 259 -6.02 22.12 2.91
C PRO A 259 -6.08 21.65 1.45
N ARG A 260 -5.55 22.43 0.51
CA ARG A 260 -5.55 22.07 -0.92
C ARG A 260 -4.59 20.93 -1.22
N ILE A 261 -3.41 20.90 -0.59
CA ILE A 261 -2.42 19.84 -0.78
C ILE A 261 -2.86 18.56 -0.04
N MET A 262 -3.44 18.69 1.16
CA MET A 262 -4.06 17.57 1.86
C MET A 262 -5.25 17.01 1.09
N GLY A 263 -6.08 17.88 0.49
CA GLY A 263 -7.22 17.47 -0.34
C GLY A 263 -6.79 16.66 -1.56
N GLU A 264 -5.70 17.05 -2.23
CA GLU A 264 -5.14 16.27 -3.34
C GLU A 264 -4.62 14.90 -2.85
N ALA A 265 -3.96 14.84 -1.70
CA ALA A 265 -3.52 13.58 -1.12
C ALA A 265 -4.71 12.68 -0.71
N HIS A 266 -5.78 13.26 -0.18
CA HIS A 266 -7.02 12.55 0.12
C HIS A 266 -7.68 11.99 -1.16
N ARG A 267 -7.69 12.74 -2.25
CA ARG A 267 -8.16 12.27 -3.56
C ARG A 267 -7.33 11.07 -4.06
N ALA A 268 -6.00 11.16 -3.96
CA ALA A 268 -5.11 10.08 -4.37
C ALA A 268 -5.33 8.81 -3.53
N MET A 269 -5.51 8.97 -2.22
CA MET A 269 -5.84 7.88 -1.29
C MET A 269 -7.19 7.22 -1.66
N TYR A 270 -8.23 8.01 -1.95
CA TYR A 270 -9.53 7.48 -2.39
C TYR A 270 -9.46 6.69 -3.69
N ALA A 271 -8.65 7.15 -4.65
CA ALA A 271 -8.41 6.42 -5.89
C ALA A 271 -7.73 5.08 -5.63
N ALA A 272 -6.69 5.06 -4.80
CA ALA A 272 -6.01 3.83 -4.41
C ALA A 272 -6.93 2.86 -3.64
N ASP A 273 -7.75 3.36 -2.72
CA ASP A 273 -8.77 2.59 -2.00
C ASP A 273 -9.77 1.91 -2.95
N THR A 274 -10.28 2.66 -3.93
CA THR A 274 -11.21 2.14 -4.93
C THR A 274 -10.57 1.01 -5.75
N ILE A 275 -9.35 1.23 -6.22
CA ILE A 275 -8.61 0.23 -7.00
C ILE A 275 -8.26 -1.00 -6.15
N ALA A 276 -7.89 -0.80 -4.88
CA ALA A 276 -7.62 -1.88 -3.94
C ALA A 276 -8.84 -2.78 -3.73
N ARG A 277 -10.02 -2.20 -3.47
CA ARG A 277 -11.29 -2.94 -3.31
C ARG A 277 -11.64 -3.74 -4.55
N GLN A 278 -11.53 -3.14 -5.72
CA GLN A 278 -11.80 -3.81 -6.99
C GLN A 278 -10.82 -4.95 -7.24
N SER A 279 -9.53 -4.73 -6.98
CA SER A 279 -8.47 -5.69 -7.22
C SER A 279 -8.54 -6.90 -6.27
N LEU A 280 -8.87 -6.68 -4.99
CA LEU A 280 -9.00 -7.75 -4.01
C LEU A 280 -10.12 -8.75 -4.36
N ALA A 281 -11.21 -8.28 -4.96
CA ALA A 281 -12.35 -9.12 -5.36
C ALA A 281 -12.25 -9.61 -6.83
N ALA A 282 -11.20 -9.24 -7.56
CA ALA A 282 -11.06 -9.57 -8.97
C ALA A 282 -10.51 -10.98 -9.20
N VAL A 283 -11.06 -11.68 -10.19
CA VAL A 283 -10.43 -12.89 -10.75
C VAL A 283 -9.34 -12.45 -11.73
N SER A 284 -8.12 -12.85 -11.44
CA SER A 284 -6.93 -12.50 -12.23
C SER A 284 -6.16 -13.72 -12.76
N ASP A 285 -6.73 -14.90 -12.66
CA ASP A 285 -6.12 -16.15 -13.13
C ASP A 285 -6.03 -16.21 -14.67
N ASN A 286 -5.11 -17.02 -15.19
CA ASN A 286 -5.00 -17.29 -16.60
C ASN A 286 -4.47 -18.72 -16.85
N PRO A 287 -5.24 -19.56 -17.56
CA PRO A 287 -6.59 -19.31 -18.10
C PRO A 287 -7.67 -19.28 -17.00
N VAL A 288 -8.72 -18.48 -17.25
CA VAL A 288 -9.93 -18.44 -16.40
C VAL A 288 -10.86 -19.56 -16.80
N VAL A 289 -11.39 -20.25 -15.80
CA VAL A 289 -12.44 -21.27 -15.97
C VAL A 289 -13.79 -20.65 -15.62
N PHE A 290 -14.77 -20.81 -16.50
CA PHE A 290 -16.15 -20.44 -16.23
C PHE A 290 -16.92 -21.65 -15.76
N PRO A 291 -17.62 -21.58 -14.62
CA PRO A 291 -18.48 -22.67 -14.15
C PRO A 291 -19.49 -23.10 -15.20
N ALA A 292 -19.80 -24.40 -15.25
CA ALA A 292 -20.71 -24.97 -16.24
C ALA A 292 -22.09 -24.24 -16.23
N GLY A 293 -22.50 -23.78 -17.39
CA GLY A 293 -23.76 -23.06 -17.59
C GLY A 293 -23.68 -21.53 -17.57
N GLU A 294 -22.54 -20.94 -17.15
CA GLU A 294 -22.35 -19.48 -17.22
C GLU A 294 -22.12 -18.98 -18.65
N ARG A 295 -21.56 -19.81 -19.51
CA ARG A 295 -21.25 -19.49 -20.91
C ARG A 295 -21.82 -20.54 -21.87
N ILE A 296 -23.14 -20.54 -22.07
CA ILE A 296 -23.80 -21.48 -22.97
C ILE A 296 -23.35 -21.23 -24.41
N GLY A 297 -22.80 -22.28 -25.07
CA GLY A 297 -22.36 -22.24 -26.46
C GLY A 297 -21.06 -21.44 -26.71
N GLN A 298 -20.30 -21.14 -25.66
CA GLN A 298 -19.01 -20.44 -25.74
C GLN A 298 -17.91 -21.25 -25.04
N ASP A 299 -16.64 -20.80 -25.19
CA ASP A 299 -15.52 -21.44 -24.52
C ASP A 299 -15.65 -21.35 -22.98
N GLU A 300 -15.58 -22.49 -22.33
CA GLU A 300 -15.68 -22.61 -20.87
C GLU A 300 -14.35 -22.30 -20.18
N VAL A 301 -13.25 -22.27 -20.93
CA VAL A 301 -11.90 -21.89 -20.46
C VAL A 301 -11.31 -20.89 -21.43
N VAL A 302 -10.88 -19.72 -20.90
CA VAL A 302 -10.41 -18.60 -21.71
C VAL A 302 -9.06 -18.11 -21.24
N SER A 303 -8.10 -18.00 -22.15
CA SER A 303 -6.85 -17.28 -21.90
C SER A 303 -7.10 -15.79 -22.03
N THR A 304 -6.70 -15.02 -21.00
CA THR A 304 -7.00 -13.59 -20.90
C THR A 304 -5.81 -12.79 -20.35
N GLY A 305 -5.87 -11.44 -20.47
CA GLY A 305 -4.94 -10.51 -19.85
C GLY A 305 -5.30 -10.09 -18.42
N GLY A 306 -6.27 -10.76 -17.76
CA GLY A 306 -6.70 -10.44 -16.40
C GLY A 306 -5.59 -10.49 -15.34
N TYR A 307 -4.51 -11.18 -15.64
CA TYR A 307 -3.30 -11.25 -14.82
C TYR A 307 -2.48 -9.96 -14.79
N HIS A 308 -2.84 -8.93 -15.53
CA HIS A 308 -2.13 -7.65 -15.57
C HIS A 308 -2.99 -6.53 -14.95
N ASN A 309 -2.64 -6.08 -13.75
CA ASN A 309 -3.32 -4.97 -13.09
C ASN A 309 -2.63 -3.64 -13.43
N ALA A 310 -3.10 -2.97 -14.49
CA ALA A 310 -2.53 -1.71 -14.95
C ALA A 310 -2.90 -0.50 -14.07
N GLN A 311 -3.94 -0.60 -13.24
CA GLN A 311 -4.43 0.51 -12.42
C GLN A 311 -3.65 0.65 -11.11
N ALA A 312 -3.17 -0.45 -10.53
CA ALA A 312 -2.46 -0.44 -9.26
C ALA A 312 -1.17 0.40 -9.30
N PRO A 313 -0.27 0.27 -10.29
CA PRO A 313 0.91 1.14 -10.38
C PRO A 313 0.59 2.62 -10.48
N ALA A 314 -0.40 2.98 -11.31
CA ALA A 314 -0.82 4.37 -11.48
C ALA A 314 -1.39 4.98 -10.19
N ALA A 315 -2.16 4.21 -9.41
CA ALA A 315 -2.66 4.66 -8.12
C ALA A 315 -1.54 4.89 -7.10
N MET A 316 -0.56 3.99 -7.05
CA MET A 316 0.59 4.14 -6.16
C MET A 316 1.52 5.28 -6.58
N ASP A 317 1.68 5.55 -7.86
CA ASP A 317 2.40 6.73 -8.35
C ASP A 317 1.69 8.04 -7.97
N ALA A 318 0.36 8.07 -8.02
CA ALA A 318 -0.43 9.21 -7.56
C ALA A 318 -0.24 9.46 -6.05
N LEU A 319 -0.22 8.40 -5.23
CA LEU A 319 0.12 8.49 -3.81
C LEU A 319 1.55 9.01 -3.60
N THR A 320 2.51 8.52 -4.37
CA THR A 320 3.92 8.96 -4.28
C THR A 320 4.06 10.45 -4.56
N ALA A 321 3.39 10.97 -5.60
CA ALA A 321 3.37 12.39 -5.92
C ALA A 321 2.70 13.22 -4.80
N ALA A 322 1.59 12.73 -4.26
CA ALA A 322 0.85 13.40 -3.19
C ALA A 322 1.68 13.51 -1.90
N VAL A 323 2.29 12.42 -1.43
CA VAL A 323 3.12 12.45 -0.21
C VAL A 323 4.38 13.31 -0.41
N THR A 324 4.92 13.38 -1.62
CA THR A 324 6.01 14.30 -1.96
C THR A 324 5.59 15.75 -1.76
N ASN A 325 4.42 16.14 -2.25
CA ASN A 325 3.90 17.50 -2.07
C ASN A 325 3.63 17.82 -0.58
N LEU A 326 3.14 16.86 0.20
CA LEU A 326 2.97 17.03 1.66
C LEU A 326 4.31 17.28 2.35
N ALA A 327 5.37 16.54 2.00
CA ALA A 327 6.71 16.75 2.55
C ALA A 327 7.29 18.11 2.17
N VAL A 328 7.06 18.59 0.93
CA VAL A 328 7.44 19.95 0.52
C VAL A 328 6.76 21.00 1.39
N ILE A 329 5.47 20.85 1.67
CA ILE A 329 4.76 21.77 2.58
C ILE A 329 5.34 21.70 3.99
N ALA A 330 5.58 20.49 4.53
CA ALA A 330 6.19 20.31 5.85
C ALA A 330 7.53 21.04 5.97
N SER A 331 8.41 20.88 4.98
CA SER A 331 9.70 21.55 4.93
C SER A 331 9.60 23.09 4.86
N ARG A 332 8.71 23.60 4.00
CA ARG A 332 8.50 25.07 3.92
C ARG A 332 7.97 25.64 5.23
N VAL A 333 7.05 24.96 5.89
CA VAL A 333 6.49 25.37 7.19
C VAL A 333 7.55 25.31 8.28
N ALA A 334 8.38 24.26 8.33
CA ALA A 334 9.49 24.15 9.26
C ALA A 334 10.48 25.33 9.14
N ALA A 335 10.87 25.67 7.90
CA ALA A 335 11.72 26.83 7.64
C ALA A 335 11.06 28.14 8.07
N LYS A 336 9.74 28.33 7.82
CA LYS A 336 9.02 29.56 8.16
C LYS A 336 8.76 29.71 9.66
N LEU A 337 8.59 28.63 10.42
CA LEU A 337 8.52 28.71 11.88
C LEU A 337 9.83 29.24 12.50
N GLN A 338 10.96 28.92 11.91
CA GLN A 338 12.29 29.31 12.38
C GLN A 338 12.76 30.68 11.86
N ASP A 339 12.07 31.25 10.88
CA ASP A 339 12.32 32.57 10.33
C ASP A 339 11.65 33.63 11.23
N GLY A 340 12.37 34.19 12.19
CA GLY A 340 11.85 35.12 13.20
C GLY A 340 11.04 36.28 12.63
N PRO A 341 11.52 37.02 11.62
CA PRO A 341 10.75 38.08 10.95
C PRO A 341 9.43 37.61 10.33
N VAL A 342 9.36 36.36 9.89
CA VAL A 342 8.16 35.77 9.28
C VAL A 342 7.22 35.13 10.31
N SER A 343 7.77 34.37 11.25
CA SER A 343 6.98 33.68 12.28
C SER A 343 6.52 34.60 13.40
N LEU A 344 7.22 35.71 13.66
CA LEU A 344 7.10 36.57 14.84
C LEU A 344 7.49 35.83 16.14
N LEU A 345 8.34 34.82 16.02
CA LEU A 345 8.91 34.04 17.10
C LEU A 345 10.40 34.32 17.20
N PRO A 346 11.08 33.91 18.29
CA PRO A 346 12.54 34.00 18.38
C PRO A 346 13.20 33.31 17.16
N PRO A 347 14.23 33.91 16.54
CA PRO A 347 14.95 33.28 15.43
C PRO A 347 15.42 31.87 15.79
N PHE A 348 15.20 30.92 14.88
CA PHE A 348 15.50 29.50 15.07
C PHE A 348 14.80 28.85 16.27
N LEU A 349 13.81 29.53 16.90
CA LEU A 349 13.14 29.08 18.12
C LEU A 349 14.15 28.82 19.27
N GLY A 350 15.29 29.55 19.26
CA GLY A 350 16.35 29.42 20.21
C GLY A 350 15.95 29.83 21.63
N TYR A 351 16.67 29.29 22.63
CA TYR A 351 16.57 29.75 24.00
C TYR A 351 17.35 31.07 24.16
N PRO A 352 16.95 31.93 25.11
CA PRO A 352 17.67 33.18 25.40
C PRO A 352 19.14 32.93 25.75
N GLU A 353 19.46 31.80 26.34
CA GLU A 353 20.82 31.39 26.76
C GLU A 353 21.65 30.79 25.61
N GLY A 354 21.13 30.80 24.38
CA GLY A 354 21.84 30.27 23.22
C GLY A 354 21.98 28.75 23.17
N ARG A 355 21.19 28.04 24.02
CA ARG A 355 21.13 26.57 23.98
C ARG A 355 20.23 26.09 22.83
N ASP A 356 20.50 24.93 22.38
CA ASP A 356 19.81 24.08 21.41
C ASP A 356 18.73 24.72 20.55
N TYR A 357 18.92 24.73 19.26
CA TYR A 357 17.90 25.05 18.28
C TYR A 357 17.79 23.93 17.24
N LEU A 358 16.61 23.79 16.69
CA LEU A 358 16.26 22.72 15.77
C LEU A 358 16.48 23.11 14.28
N GLY A 359 17.29 24.17 14.05
CA GLY A 359 17.49 24.80 12.73
C GLY A 359 17.90 23.84 11.62
N CYS A 360 18.83 22.93 11.93
CA CYS A 360 19.33 21.98 10.96
C CYS A 360 18.33 20.90 10.53
N LEU A 361 17.23 20.71 11.27
CA LEU A 361 16.18 19.76 10.85
C LEU A 361 15.53 20.20 9.53
N ALA A 362 15.27 21.50 9.36
CA ALA A 362 14.74 22.01 8.10
C ALA A 362 15.69 21.82 6.91
N MET A 363 17.00 21.79 7.15
CA MET A 363 18.00 21.49 6.11
C MET A 363 17.96 20.02 5.72
N ALA A 364 17.83 19.10 6.67
CA ALA A 364 17.71 17.67 6.38
C ALA A 364 16.45 17.36 5.54
N MET A 365 15.34 18.08 5.79
CA MET A 365 14.10 17.93 5.02
C MET A 365 14.26 18.24 3.53
N VAL A 366 15.18 19.14 3.16
CA VAL A 366 15.50 19.42 1.74
C VAL A 366 16.05 18.16 1.05
N GLY A 367 16.94 17.42 1.72
CA GLY A 367 17.46 16.15 1.18
C GLY A 367 16.35 15.10 1.00
N TYR A 368 15.39 15.03 1.94
CA TYR A 368 14.22 14.15 1.79
C TYR A 368 13.38 14.53 0.56
N GLU A 369 13.15 15.84 0.35
CA GLU A 369 12.42 16.33 -0.83
C GLU A 369 13.11 15.96 -2.14
N GLU A 370 14.43 16.07 -2.21
CA GLU A 370 15.21 15.71 -3.42
C GLU A 370 15.03 14.24 -3.78
N GLU A 371 15.14 13.35 -2.80
CA GLU A 371 14.92 11.91 -3.02
C GLU A 371 13.47 11.62 -3.41
N MET A 372 12.49 12.23 -2.73
CA MET A 372 11.07 12.04 -3.02
C MET A 372 10.69 12.50 -4.43
N ARG A 373 11.27 13.58 -4.95
CA ARG A 373 11.05 14.04 -6.33
C ARG A 373 11.56 13.02 -7.36
N MET A 374 12.63 12.31 -7.08
CA MET A 374 13.09 11.21 -7.92
C MET A 374 12.12 10.04 -7.89
N LEU A 375 11.63 9.69 -6.70
CA LEU A 375 10.64 8.62 -6.52
C LEU A 375 9.29 8.94 -7.18
N ALA A 376 8.91 10.21 -7.25
CA ALA A 376 7.65 10.67 -7.86
C ALA A 376 7.65 10.65 -9.41
N GLN A 377 8.73 10.20 -10.06
CA GLN A 377 8.69 9.99 -11.52
C GLN A 377 7.71 8.87 -11.86
N PRO A 378 6.93 8.99 -12.96
CA PRO A 378 5.96 7.97 -13.34
C PRO A 378 6.58 6.59 -13.52
N THR A 379 5.86 5.55 -13.11
CA THR A 379 6.21 4.16 -13.37
C THR A 379 5.53 3.72 -14.67
N LEU A 380 6.32 3.52 -15.70
CA LEU A 380 5.82 3.12 -17.02
C LEU A 380 5.89 1.61 -17.21
N LEU A 381 5.11 1.10 -18.16
CA LEU A 381 5.12 -0.31 -18.55
C LEU A 381 6.50 -0.69 -19.08
N PRO A 382 7.16 -1.70 -18.52
CA PRO A 382 8.41 -2.22 -19.05
C PRO A 382 8.14 -3.27 -20.12
N GLY A 383 9.00 -3.33 -21.12
CA GLY A 383 9.07 -4.47 -22.02
C GLY A 383 9.59 -5.72 -21.30
N SER A 384 9.21 -6.87 -21.78
CA SER A 384 9.70 -8.16 -21.33
C SER A 384 10.04 -9.04 -22.53
N GLU A 385 11.23 -9.63 -22.51
CA GLU A 385 11.69 -10.53 -23.57
C GLU A 385 11.97 -11.94 -23.03
N SER A 386 11.73 -12.14 -21.74
CA SER A 386 12.18 -13.36 -21.07
C SER A 386 11.14 -14.47 -21.12
N GLY A 387 11.45 -15.53 -21.80
CA GLY A 387 10.90 -16.85 -21.54
C GLY A 387 9.64 -17.25 -22.30
N GLY A 388 8.96 -16.34 -22.95
CA GLY A 388 7.68 -16.65 -23.61
C GLY A 388 7.75 -16.79 -25.14
N PHE A 389 8.92 -16.78 -25.76
CA PHE A 389 9.06 -16.74 -27.22
C PHE A 389 8.19 -15.66 -27.86
N ALA A 390 8.40 -14.41 -27.42
CA ALA A 390 7.67 -13.21 -27.82
C ALA A 390 6.17 -13.21 -27.44
N GLN A 391 5.75 -14.00 -26.46
CA GLN A 391 4.38 -13.95 -25.94
C GLN A 391 4.27 -13.14 -24.64
N ASP A 392 5.31 -13.15 -23.80
CA ASP A 392 5.38 -12.40 -22.54
C ASP A 392 6.17 -11.09 -22.75
N ASP A 393 5.68 -10.23 -23.65
CA ASP A 393 6.37 -9.04 -24.16
C ASP A 393 6.19 -7.79 -23.28
N VAL A 394 5.32 -7.84 -22.27
CA VAL A 394 5.08 -6.74 -21.32
C VAL A 394 5.05 -7.26 -19.88
N ALA A 395 5.86 -6.65 -19.02
CA ALA A 395 5.88 -6.96 -17.60
C ALA A 395 4.99 -6.03 -16.78
N SER A 396 4.65 -6.43 -15.55
CA SER A 396 3.94 -5.59 -14.59
C SER A 396 4.94 -4.76 -13.77
N PRO A 397 4.80 -3.42 -13.72
CA PRO A 397 5.68 -2.55 -12.93
C PRO A 397 5.25 -2.37 -11.47
N VAL A 398 4.33 -3.17 -10.98
CA VAL A 398 3.64 -2.95 -9.69
C VAL A 398 4.59 -2.93 -8.48
N PHE A 399 5.60 -3.81 -8.46
CA PHE A 399 6.57 -3.86 -7.38
C PHE A 399 7.45 -2.61 -7.31
N LEU A 400 7.83 -2.06 -8.48
CA LEU A 400 8.58 -0.80 -8.54
C LEU A 400 7.72 0.36 -8.03
N ALA A 401 6.45 0.45 -8.47
CA ALA A 401 5.54 1.49 -8.03
C ALA A 401 5.33 1.45 -6.50
N TRP A 402 5.12 0.25 -5.94
CA TRP A 402 4.98 0.07 -4.50
C TRP A 402 6.27 0.43 -3.74
N SER A 403 7.42 -0.02 -4.20
CA SER A 403 8.71 0.30 -3.56
C SER A 403 8.99 1.79 -3.52
N LYS A 404 8.66 2.53 -4.57
CA LYS A 404 8.75 3.99 -4.64
C LYS A 404 7.80 4.65 -3.64
N GLN A 405 6.55 4.20 -3.61
CA GLN A 405 5.51 4.71 -2.73
C GLN A 405 5.87 4.48 -1.25
N GLU A 406 6.33 3.28 -0.90
CA GLU A 406 6.74 2.94 0.47
C GLU A 406 7.93 3.80 0.92
N LYS A 407 8.95 3.96 0.05
CA LYS A 407 10.12 4.79 0.36
C LYS A 407 9.77 6.29 0.47
N ALA A 408 8.92 6.80 -0.41
CA ALA A 408 8.46 8.19 -0.32
C ALA A 408 7.63 8.42 0.96
N SER A 409 6.84 7.46 1.38
CA SER A 409 6.09 7.53 2.63
C SER A 409 6.98 7.51 3.87
N GLU A 410 8.06 6.72 3.86
CA GLU A 410 9.09 6.77 4.90
C GLU A 410 9.72 8.16 5.03
N LEU A 411 10.04 8.78 3.91
CA LEU A 411 10.61 10.13 3.88
C LEU A 411 9.59 11.19 4.34
N LEU A 412 8.30 11.03 4.03
CA LEU A 412 7.24 11.87 4.61
C LEU A 412 7.19 11.74 6.13
N GLU A 413 7.23 10.52 6.66
CA GLU A 413 7.23 10.27 8.11
C GLU A 413 8.43 10.95 8.78
N LEU A 414 9.62 10.91 8.18
CA LEU A 414 10.81 11.65 8.65
C LEU A 414 10.63 13.17 8.57
N ALA A 415 9.98 13.68 7.51
CA ALA A 415 9.68 15.10 7.40
C ALA A 415 8.68 15.57 8.48
N LEU A 416 7.65 14.77 8.76
CA LEU A 416 6.69 15.05 9.85
C LEU A 416 7.35 14.96 11.22
N ALA A 417 8.23 13.96 11.43
CA ALA A 417 9.02 13.81 12.66
C ALA A 417 10.05 14.95 12.85
N SER A 418 10.41 15.65 11.78
CA SER A 418 11.23 16.86 11.85
C SER A 418 10.40 18.13 12.11
N LEU A 419 9.19 18.22 11.53
CA LEU A 419 8.32 19.37 11.71
C LEU A 419 7.66 19.40 13.11
N ALA A 420 7.27 18.26 13.65
CA ALA A 420 6.56 18.16 14.94
C ALA A 420 7.36 18.80 16.10
N PRO A 421 8.65 18.48 16.34
CA PRO A 421 9.42 19.13 17.42
C PRO A 421 9.67 20.62 17.16
N ILE A 422 9.82 21.06 15.90
CA ILE A 422 9.93 22.48 15.54
C ILE A 422 8.65 23.22 15.93
N ALA A 423 7.48 22.65 15.58
CA ALA A 423 6.18 23.23 15.92
C ALA A 423 5.96 23.23 17.43
N LEU A 424 6.31 22.15 18.13
CA LEU A 424 6.16 22.04 19.57
C LEU A 424 7.04 23.07 20.32
N ARG A 425 8.27 23.29 19.84
CA ARG A 425 9.18 24.29 20.40
C ARG A 425 8.59 25.71 20.35
N ALA A 426 7.78 26.04 19.32
CA ALA A 426 7.12 27.32 19.24
C ALA A 426 6.11 27.56 20.38
N PHE A 427 5.43 26.51 20.85
CA PHE A 427 4.57 26.61 22.05
C PHE A 427 5.40 26.82 23.32
N GLU A 428 6.53 26.17 23.46
CA GLU A 428 7.40 26.26 24.62
C GLU A 428 7.99 27.68 24.76
N VAL A 429 8.55 28.23 23.69
CA VAL A 429 9.14 29.59 23.72
C VAL A 429 8.10 30.69 23.91
N THR A 430 6.84 30.42 23.63
CA THR A 430 5.73 31.41 23.79
C THR A 430 4.89 31.18 25.03
N GLY A 431 5.03 30.04 25.73
CA GLY A 431 4.20 29.64 26.85
C GLY A 431 2.73 29.39 26.46
N ARG A 432 2.41 29.24 25.16
CA ARG A 432 1.05 28.97 24.68
C ARG A 432 0.67 27.51 24.92
N PRO A 433 -0.60 27.23 25.28
CA PRO A 433 -1.05 25.83 25.42
C PRO A 433 -1.18 25.16 24.05
N VAL A 434 -0.81 23.88 23.99
CA VAL A 434 -1.10 23.02 22.84
C VAL A 434 -2.60 22.72 22.80
N PRO A 435 -3.27 22.76 21.63
CA PRO A 435 -4.65 22.36 21.47
C PRO A 435 -4.94 20.98 22.07
N GLU A 436 -6.13 20.80 22.63
CA GLU A 436 -6.46 19.56 23.35
C GLU A 436 -6.34 18.31 22.48
N ALA A 437 -6.85 18.39 21.25
CA ALA A 437 -6.80 17.28 20.29
C ALA A 437 -5.37 16.86 19.89
N LEU A 438 -4.38 17.75 20.08
CA LEU A 438 -2.97 17.53 19.70
C LEU A 438 -2.05 17.20 20.89
N ARG A 439 -2.62 17.03 22.10
CA ARG A 439 -1.82 16.74 23.31
C ARG A 439 -1.10 15.39 23.25
N SER A 440 -1.72 14.37 22.63
CA SER A 440 -1.08 13.07 22.44
C SER A 440 0.15 13.19 21.56
N LEU A 441 0.02 13.79 20.38
CA LEU A 441 1.14 14.05 19.46
C LEU A 441 2.26 14.85 20.17
N ALA A 442 1.90 15.88 20.93
CA ALA A 442 2.88 16.67 21.67
C ALA A 442 3.60 15.85 22.75
N ALA A 443 2.89 14.97 23.46
CA ALA A 443 3.49 14.09 24.45
C ALA A 443 4.44 13.06 23.81
N GLU A 444 4.03 12.44 22.73
CA GLU A 444 4.84 11.49 21.96
C GLU A 444 6.09 12.19 21.40
N THR A 445 5.94 13.40 20.86
CA THR A 445 7.08 14.20 20.36
C THR A 445 8.08 14.51 21.48
N ARG A 446 7.61 14.89 22.69
CA ARG A 446 8.50 15.16 23.85
C ARG A 446 9.25 13.92 24.33
N GLN A 447 8.70 12.72 24.18
CA GLN A 447 9.42 11.49 24.56
C GLN A 447 10.67 11.30 23.71
N HIS A 448 10.65 11.72 22.45
CA HIS A 448 11.79 11.63 21.53
C HIS A 448 12.66 12.90 21.51
N PHE A 449 12.10 14.04 21.91
CA PHE A 449 12.77 15.33 21.99
C PHE A 449 12.57 15.93 23.40
N PRO A 450 13.13 15.30 24.46
CA PRO A 450 13.02 15.83 25.81
C PRO A 450 13.83 17.11 25.96
N ASP A 451 13.33 18.02 26.82
CA ASP A 451 14.07 19.25 27.23
C ASP A 451 14.90 18.94 28.48
N ASP A 452 15.79 17.98 28.40
CA ASP A 452 16.64 17.47 29.50
C ASP A 452 18.04 18.06 29.51
N GLY A 453 18.36 18.94 28.55
CA GLY A 453 19.70 19.55 28.40
C GLY A 453 20.73 18.59 27.86
N GLU A 454 20.37 17.37 27.45
CA GLU A 454 21.27 16.40 26.84
C GLU A 454 21.63 16.83 25.41
N VAL A 455 22.91 16.95 25.14
CA VAL A 455 23.45 17.28 23.80
C VAL A 455 23.57 15.99 22.99
N SER A 456 22.63 15.72 22.12
CA SER A 456 22.69 14.55 21.23
C SER A 456 22.34 14.94 19.79
N ALA A 457 22.74 14.09 18.82
CA ALA A 457 22.43 14.30 17.40
C ALA A 457 20.92 14.25 17.17
N LEU A 458 20.38 15.21 16.39
CA LEU A 458 18.93 15.31 16.12
C LEU A 458 18.42 14.23 15.16
N GLY A 459 19.25 13.80 14.20
CA GLY A 459 18.86 12.78 13.22
C GLY A 459 18.36 11.47 13.82
N PRO A 460 19.08 10.84 14.76
CA PRO A 460 18.59 9.64 15.47
C PRO A 460 17.29 9.88 16.23
N ARG A 461 17.06 11.06 16.82
CA ARG A 461 15.79 11.41 17.49
C ARG A 461 14.64 11.49 16.48
N CYS A 462 14.85 12.13 15.31
CA CYS A 462 13.88 12.15 14.23
C CYS A 462 13.57 10.75 13.70
N ALA A 463 14.60 9.92 13.50
CA ALA A 463 14.42 8.55 13.05
C ALA A 463 13.61 7.71 14.05
N ALA A 464 13.86 7.89 15.35
CA ALA A 464 13.10 7.20 16.40
C ALA A 464 11.62 7.66 16.44
N LEU A 465 11.35 8.96 16.31
CA LEU A 465 9.98 9.49 16.24
C LEU A 465 9.27 9.02 14.95
N ALA A 466 9.94 9.02 13.80
CA ALA A 466 9.39 8.50 12.55
C ALA A 466 9.08 7.01 12.65
N ALA A 467 9.95 6.22 13.28
CA ALA A 467 9.69 4.80 13.56
C ALA A 467 8.47 4.60 14.47
N HIS A 468 8.30 5.46 15.49
CA HIS A 468 7.11 5.46 16.34
C HIS A 468 5.84 5.79 15.54
N PHE A 469 5.86 6.80 14.68
CA PHE A 469 4.74 7.13 13.79
C PHE A 469 4.42 5.95 12.87
N ARG A 470 5.42 5.36 12.25
CA ARG A 470 5.25 4.17 11.39
C ARG A 470 4.63 3.00 12.15
N ALA A 471 5.06 2.72 13.36
CA ALA A 471 4.48 1.67 14.18
C ALA A 471 2.99 1.91 14.49
N ASN A 472 2.57 3.18 14.65
CA ASN A 472 1.18 3.54 14.86
C ASN A 472 0.34 3.39 13.56
N ILE A 473 0.89 3.74 12.39
CA ILE A 473 0.24 3.57 11.08
C ILE A 473 -0.15 2.11 10.83
N TYR A 474 0.73 1.17 11.13
CA TYR A 474 0.50 -0.26 10.88
C TYR A 474 -0.13 -1.02 12.06
N LYS A 475 -0.69 -0.34 13.05
CA LYS A 475 -1.51 -0.98 14.08
C LYS A 475 -2.80 -1.53 13.48
N ALA A 476 -3.11 -2.80 13.83
CA ALA A 476 -4.34 -3.48 13.42
C ALA A 476 -5.56 -2.97 14.18
#